data_c4fb412120c9c14b7410940e28d601fd
#
_entry.id   c4fb412120c9c14b7410940e28d601fd
#
_cell.length_a   1.000
_cell.length_b   1.000
_cell.length_c   1.000
_cell.angle_alpha   90.00
_cell.angle_beta   90.00
_cell.angle_gamma   90.00
#
_symmetry.space_group_name_H-M   'P 1'
#
loop_
_entity.id
_entity.type
_entity.pdbx_description
1 polymer ?
#
loop_
_entity_poly.entity_id
_entity_poly.type
_entity_poly.pdbx_seq_one_letter_code
_entity_poly.pdbx_strand_id
1 'polypeptide(L)'
;MTRLTGPAPHGTSPEWFTPGRFLILLALLITASYPMVLLGLETFYYRDYGVLAYPTIFYHRESFWRAEVPLWNPLSHCGVPFLAQWGTMVLYPLSLIYCVLPLPWSLGVFCLGHLWFGGAGMYFLASRWTGHRFGAAVGGVAYAFGHDPLLRNFR
;
A
#
# COMPACT_ATOMS: atom_id res chain seq x y z
N MET A 1 -18.51 -0.19 -55.39
CA MET A 1 -18.77 0.51 -54.12
C MET A 1 -18.74 -0.54 -53.00
N THR A 2 -17.58 -0.76 -52.40
CA THR A 2 -17.36 -1.75 -51.33
C THR A 2 -17.69 -1.04 -49.99
N ARG A 3 -18.78 -1.43 -49.34
CA ARG A 3 -19.07 -0.97 -47.97
C ARG A 3 -18.04 -1.54 -47.02
N LEU A 4 -17.19 -0.68 -46.46
CA LEU A 4 -16.36 -1.01 -45.30
C LEU A 4 -17.29 -1.27 -44.12
N THR A 5 -17.49 -2.52 -43.76
CA THR A 5 -18.12 -2.91 -42.50
C THR A 5 -17.27 -2.42 -41.36
N GLY A 6 -17.75 -1.42 -40.64
CA GLY A 6 -17.11 -0.98 -39.40
C GLY A 6 -16.93 -2.13 -38.40
N PRO A 7 -15.97 -2.03 -37.47
CA PRO A 7 -15.76 -3.07 -36.48
C PRO A 7 -17.06 -3.30 -35.70
N ALA A 8 -17.39 -4.57 -35.54
CA ALA A 8 -18.55 -4.99 -34.74
C ALA A 8 -18.50 -4.36 -33.35
N PRO A 9 -19.65 -3.92 -32.79
CA PRO A 9 -19.66 -3.42 -31.41
C PRO A 9 -19.17 -4.57 -30.53
N HIS A 10 -18.07 -4.33 -29.80
CA HIS A 10 -17.55 -5.25 -28.81
C HIS A 10 -18.69 -5.53 -27.83
N GLY A 11 -19.13 -6.81 -27.82
CA GLY A 11 -20.20 -7.27 -26.96
C GLY A 11 -19.97 -6.78 -25.54
N THR A 12 -21.01 -6.17 -24.98
CA THR A 12 -21.04 -5.76 -23.57
C THR A 12 -21.00 -7.04 -22.72
N SER A 13 -19.80 -7.55 -22.47
CA SER A 13 -19.62 -8.53 -21.41
C SER A 13 -20.17 -7.90 -20.12
N PRO A 14 -20.96 -8.64 -19.33
CA PRO A 14 -21.50 -8.09 -18.10
C PRO A 14 -20.33 -7.57 -17.28
N GLU A 15 -20.35 -6.25 -17.03
CA GLU A 15 -19.26 -5.54 -16.35
C GLU A 15 -19.23 -5.92 -14.86
N TRP A 16 -18.85 -7.17 -14.58
CA TRP A 16 -18.77 -7.71 -13.23
C TRP A 16 -17.81 -6.91 -12.34
N PHE A 17 -16.70 -6.45 -12.94
CA PHE A 17 -15.65 -5.70 -12.23
C PHE A 17 -15.91 -4.19 -12.31
N THR A 18 -17.01 -3.74 -11.71
CA THR A 18 -17.18 -2.31 -11.44
C THR A 18 -16.09 -1.85 -10.45
N PRO A 19 -15.69 -0.57 -10.48
CA PRO A 19 -14.65 -0.06 -9.57
C PRO A 19 -14.91 -0.41 -8.10
N GLY A 20 -16.14 -0.19 -7.61
CA GLY A 20 -16.48 -0.51 -6.22
C GLY A 20 -16.34 -1.99 -5.88
N ARG A 21 -16.83 -2.90 -6.76
CA ARG A 21 -16.70 -4.34 -6.55
C ARG A 21 -15.23 -4.79 -6.56
N PHE A 22 -14.42 -4.22 -7.45
CA PHE A 22 -13.00 -4.53 -7.50
C PHE A 22 -12.29 -4.08 -6.22
N LEU A 23 -12.54 -2.86 -5.73
CA LEU A 23 -11.93 -2.34 -4.50
C LEU A 23 -12.28 -3.20 -3.28
N ILE A 24 -13.53 -3.67 -3.19
CA ILE A 24 -13.97 -4.57 -2.12
C ILE A 24 -13.29 -5.93 -2.26
N LEU A 25 -13.27 -6.52 -3.47
CA LEU A 25 -12.59 -7.79 -3.72
C LEU A 25 -11.10 -7.72 -3.37
N LEU A 26 -10.42 -6.66 -3.77
CA LEU A 26 -9.01 -6.45 -3.47
C LEU A 26 -8.79 -6.34 -1.94
N ALA A 27 -9.64 -5.60 -1.23
CA ALA A 27 -9.59 -5.51 0.22
C ALA A 27 -9.79 -6.89 0.89
N LEU A 28 -10.76 -7.67 0.43
CA LEU A 28 -11.02 -9.02 0.92
C LEU A 28 -9.84 -9.96 0.65
N LEU A 29 -9.23 -9.89 -0.54
CA LEU A 29 -8.04 -10.68 -0.88
C LEU A 29 -6.86 -10.34 0.04
N ILE A 30 -6.59 -9.06 0.27
CA ILE A 30 -5.52 -8.61 1.18
C ILE A 30 -5.81 -9.08 2.61
N THR A 31 -7.05 -8.91 3.09
CA THR A 31 -7.46 -9.35 4.43
C THR A 31 -7.31 -10.87 4.59
N ALA A 32 -7.69 -11.64 3.58
CA ALA A 32 -7.57 -13.10 3.60
C ALA A 32 -6.11 -13.57 3.51
N SER A 33 -5.25 -12.80 2.83
CA SER A 33 -3.83 -13.14 2.69
C SER A 33 -2.99 -12.80 3.93
N TYR A 34 -3.38 -11.75 4.68
CA TYR A 34 -2.62 -11.24 5.83
C TYR A 34 -3.47 -11.07 7.10
N PRO A 35 -4.25 -12.09 7.52
CA PRO A 35 -5.15 -11.94 8.65
C PRO A 35 -4.42 -11.67 9.97
N MET A 36 -3.28 -12.31 10.21
CA MET A 36 -2.50 -12.17 11.44
C MET A 36 -1.89 -10.77 11.58
N VAL A 37 -1.48 -10.17 10.47
CA VAL A 37 -0.96 -8.79 10.45
C VAL A 37 -2.08 -7.79 10.76
N LEU A 38 -3.27 -7.98 10.21
CA LEU A 38 -4.43 -7.13 10.47
C LEU A 38 -4.93 -7.25 11.92
N LEU A 39 -4.83 -8.43 12.51
CA LEU A 39 -5.17 -8.66 13.93
C LEU A 39 -4.07 -8.18 14.88
N GLY A 40 -2.91 -7.75 14.37
CA GLY A 40 -1.79 -7.31 15.19
C GLY A 40 -1.02 -8.45 15.89
N LEU A 41 -1.26 -9.69 15.48
CA LEU A 41 -0.58 -10.87 16.03
C LEU A 41 0.78 -11.11 15.41
N GLU A 42 0.96 -10.64 14.18
CA GLU A 42 2.23 -10.69 13.44
C GLU A 42 2.56 -9.32 12.87
N THR A 43 3.83 -9.07 12.58
CA THR A 43 4.31 -7.86 11.94
C THR A 43 5.35 -8.19 10.90
N PHE A 44 5.49 -7.32 9.91
CA PHE A 44 6.60 -7.41 8.95
C PHE A 44 7.89 -6.99 9.67
N TYR A 45 8.78 -7.93 9.96
CA TYR A 45 10.02 -7.67 10.71
C TYR A 45 11.29 -8.02 9.92
N TYR A 46 11.22 -8.04 8.59
CA TYR A 46 12.35 -8.47 7.78
C TYR A 46 13.22 -7.31 7.29
N ARG A 47 14.56 -7.46 7.38
CA ARG A 47 15.59 -6.53 6.89
C ARG A 47 15.35 -5.09 7.36
N ASP A 48 15.20 -4.18 6.40
CA ASP A 48 15.09 -2.73 6.61
C ASP A 48 13.87 -2.33 7.44
N TYR A 49 12.88 -3.19 7.52
CA TYR A 49 11.68 -2.93 8.30
C TYR A 49 11.95 -2.87 9.81
N GLY A 50 12.68 -3.85 10.33
CA GLY A 50 13.02 -3.89 11.75
C GLY A 50 14.17 -2.94 12.12
N VAL A 51 15.16 -2.79 11.23
CA VAL A 51 16.37 -2.04 11.51
C VAL A 51 16.25 -0.56 11.20
N LEU A 52 15.50 -0.19 10.15
CA LEU A 52 15.37 1.18 9.68
C LEU A 52 13.98 1.77 9.95
N ALA A 53 12.92 1.10 9.49
CA ALA A 53 11.59 1.67 9.54
C ALA A 53 11.08 1.81 10.98
N TYR A 54 11.21 0.77 11.81
CA TYR A 54 10.70 0.79 13.18
C TYR A 54 11.32 1.90 14.04
N PRO A 55 12.66 2.05 14.15
CA PRO A 55 13.28 3.13 14.92
C PRO A 55 12.92 4.52 14.41
N THR A 56 12.83 4.68 13.08
CA THR A 56 12.45 5.95 12.44
C THR A 56 11.02 6.34 12.82
N ILE A 57 10.10 5.39 12.71
CA ILE A 57 8.68 5.63 13.01
C ILE A 57 8.45 5.81 14.51
N PHE A 58 9.18 5.08 15.33
CA PHE A 58 9.15 5.28 16.78
C PHE A 58 9.53 6.71 17.14
N TYR A 59 10.65 7.23 16.59
CA TYR A 59 11.09 8.61 16.84
C TYR A 59 10.08 9.63 16.31
N HIS A 60 9.51 9.42 15.11
CA HIS A 60 8.46 10.28 14.55
C HIS A 60 7.23 10.35 15.47
N ARG A 61 6.76 9.19 15.95
CA ARG A 61 5.62 9.09 16.86
C ARG A 61 5.88 9.81 18.19
N GLU A 62 7.04 9.61 18.81
CA GLU A 62 7.42 10.29 20.05
C GLU A 62 7.46 11.81 19.88
N SER A 63 8.04 12.29 18.78
CA SER A 63 8.08 13.72 18.47
C SER A 63 6.67 14.30 18.27
N PHE A 64 5.79 13.55 17.57
CA PHE A 64 4.40 13.97 17.37
C PHE A 64 3.66 14.15 18.70
N TRP A 65 3.77 13.18 19.60
CA TRP A 65 3.10 13.25 20.91
C TRP A 65 3.69 14.29 21.87
N ARG A 66 4.93 14.73 21.62
CA ARG A 66 5.54 15.87 22.31
C ARG A 66 5.21 17.21 21.66
N ALA A 67 4.44 17.22 20.56
CA ALA A 67 4.18 18.39 19.72
C ALA A 67 5.48 19.07 19.22
N GLU A 68 6.52 18.27 18.95
CA GLU A 68 7.81 18.72 18.46
C GLU A 68 7.95 18.37 16.97
N VAL A 69 8.49 19.31 16.18
CA VAL A 69 8.86 19.01 14.80
C VAL A 69 10.19 18.22 14.82
N PRO A 70 10.24 17.00 14.29
CA PRO A 70 11.44 16.15 14.36
C PRO A 70 12.50 16.61 13.37
N LEU A 71 13.19 17.72 13.66
CA LEU A 71 14.25 18.25 12.81
C LEU A 71 15.53 17.42 12.89
N TRP A 72 15.87 16.99 14.09
CA TRP A 72 17.12 16.29 14.38
C TRP A 72 16.86 15.09 15.29
N ASN A 73 17.33 13.90 14.88
CA ASN A 73 17.24 12.69 15.68
C ASN A 73 18.59 12.42 16.37
N PRO A 74 18.70 12.63 17.69
CA PRO A 74 19.93 12.38 18.43
C PRO A 74 20.19 10.90 18.71
N LEU A 75 19.20 10.03 18.53
CA LEU A 75 19.26 8.61 18.89
C LEU A 75 19.93 7.73 17.81
N SER A 76 20.17 8.27 16.63
CA SER A 76 20.75 7.53 15.51
C SER A 76 22.10 8.12 15.11
N HIS A 77 23.14 7.27 14.99
CA HIS A 77 24.45 7.61 14.42
C HIS A 77 25.07 8.92 14.97
N CYS A 78 25.03 9.13 16.28
CA CYS A 78 25.50 10.36 16.94
C CYS A 78 24.70 11.63 16.56
N GLY A 79 23.52 11.44 15.98
CA GLY A 79 22.63 12.50 15.56
C GLY A 79 22.57 12.69 14.04
N VAL A 80 21.36 12.72 13.51
CA VAL A 80 21.11 12.90 12.07
C VAL A 80 19.97 13.90 11.82
N PRO A 81 20.02 14.66 10.71
CA PRO A 81 18.92 15.54 10.31
C PRO A 81 17.71 14.70 9.92
N PHE A 82 16.72 14.61 10.79
CA PHE A 82 15.60 13.68 10.62
C PHE A 82 14.63 14.13 9.54
N LEU A 83 14.16 15.36 9.60
CA LEU A 83 13.19 15.89 8.62
C LEU A 83 13.77 15.97 7.20
N ALA A 84 15.09 16.13 7.08
CA ALA A 84 15.76 16.20 5.78
C ALA A 84 15.91 14.83 5.09
N GLN A 85 15.67 13.73 5.81
CA GLN A 85 15.71 12.40 5.22
C GLN A 85 14.36 12.06 4.56
N TRP A 86 14.37 11.80 3.26
CA TRP A 86 13.16 11.49 2.50
C TRP A 86 12.40 10.24 2.99
N GLY A 87 13.10 9.29 3.60
CA GLY A 87 12.52 8.04 4.10
C GLY A 87 11.77 8.17 5.43
N THR A 88 11.81 9.32 6.11
CA THR A 88 11.14 9.51 7.42
C THR A 88 9.64 9.68 7.33
N MET A 89 9.14 10.06 6.16
CA MET A 89 7.71 10.25 5.84
C MET A 89 6.95 11.19 6.78
N VAL A 90 7.64 12.11 7.47
CA VAL A 90 7.02 13.04 8.45
C VAL A 90 5.90 13.87 7.83
N LEU A 91 6.10 14.34 6.60
CA LEU A 91 5.12 15.18 5.88
C LEU A 91 4.11 14.37 5.06
N TYR A 92 4.19 13.04 5.10
CA TYR A 92 3.27 12.19 4.38
C TYR A 92 1.98 11.99 5.17
N PRO A 93 0.80 12.36 4.62
CA PRO A 93 -0.44 12.37 5.43
C PRO A 93 -0.82 11.02 6.04
N LEU A 94 -0.54 9.90 5.33
CA LEU A 94 -0.85 8.57 5.83
C LEU A 94 0.11 8.12 6.95
N SER A 95 1.22 8.83 7.18
CA SER A 95 2.11 8.55 8.31
C SER A 95 1.45 8.81 9.67
N LEU A 96 0.38 9.60 9.71
CA LEU A 96 -0.42 9.81 10.93
C LEU A 96 -0.96 8.49 11.50
N ILE A 97 -1.06 7.44 10.70
CA ILE A 97 -1.45 6.11 11.17
C ILE A 97 -0.49 5.57 12.22
N TYR A 98 0.80 5.92 12.13
CA TYR A 98 1.82 5.55 13.12
C TYR A 98 1.63 6.26 14.45
N CYS A 99 1.06 7.46 14.41
CA CYS A 99 0.81 8.26 15.62
C CYS A 99 -0.42 7.77 16.36
N VAL A 100 -1.43 7.26 15.64
CA VAL A 100 -2.73 6.85 16.21
C VAL A 100 -2.70 5.39 16.66
N LEU A 101 -2.17 4.48 15.84
CA LEU A 101 -2.17 3.05 16.15
C LEU A 101 -0.89 2.65 16.91
N PRO A 102 -0.97 1.62 17.76
CA PRO A 102 0.21 1.11 18.47
C PRO A 102 1.24 0.51 17.50
N LEU A 103 2.53 0.72 17.82
CA LEU A 103 3.64 0.04 17.16
C LEU A 103 3.79 -1.38 17.74
N PRO A 104 4.15 -2.39 16.93
CA PRO A 104 4.48 -2.36 15.50
C PRO A 104 3.27 -2.54 14.55
N TRP A 105 2.06 -2.72 15.07
CA TRP A 105 0.85 -2.98 14.28
C TRP A 105 0.59 -1.90 13.20
N SER A 106 0.79 -0.64 13.53
CA SER A 106 0.62 0.49 12.60
C SER A 106 1.45 0.36 11.32
N LEU A 107 2.64 -0.24 11.41
CA LEU A 107 3.49 -0.55 10.27
C LEU A 107 2.83 -1.55 9.31
N GLY A 108 2.28 -2.64 9.86
CA GLY A 108 1.56 -3.64 9.08
C GLY A 108 0.35 -3.02 8.35
N VAL A 109 -0.48 -2.29 9.10
CA VAL A 109 -1.67 -1.60 8.53
C VAL A 109 -1.26 -0.60 7.44
N PHE A 110 -0.20 0.16 7.65
CA PHE A 110 0.32 1.10 6.66
C PHE A 110 0.73 0.39 5.37
N CYS A 111 1.48 -0.69 5.46
CA CYS A 111 1.89 -1.47 4.29
C CYS A 111 0.71 -2.07 3.54
N LEU A 112 -0.22 -2.71 4.25
CA LEU A 112 -1.40 -3.30 3.64
C LEU A 112 -2.30 -2.23 2.98
N GLY A 113 -2.40 -1.06 3.61
CA GLY A 113 -3.09 0.09 3.01
C GLY A 113 -2.45 0.52 1.69
N HIS A 114 -1.11 0.61 1.62
CA HIS A 114 -0.40 0.95 0.39
C HIS A 114 -0.51 -0.13 -0.68
N LEU A 115 -0.54 -1.39 -0.29
CA LEU A 115 -0.78 -2.51 -1.19
C LEU A 115 -2.16 -2.37 -1.86
N TRP A 116 -3.18 -2.05 -1.07
CA TRP A 116 -4.53 -1.79 -1.56
C TRP A 116 -4.58 -0.55 -2.48
N PHE A 117 -3.96 0.56 -2.08
CA PHE A 117 -3.89 1.77 -2.92
C PHE A 117 -3.15 1.52 -4.24
N GLY A 118 -2.04 0.78 -4.21
CA GLY A 118 -1.28 0.44 -5.41
C GLY A 118 -2.08 -0.41 -6.38
N GLY A 119 -2.73 -1.47 -5.90
CA GLY A 119 -3.61 -2.32 -6.70
C GLY A 119 -4.82 -1.57 -7.25
N ALA A 120 -5.43 -0.69 -6.44
CA ALA A 120 -6.52 0.17 -6.87
C ALA A 120 -6.07 1.16 -7.95
N GLY A 121 -4.93 1.82 -7.75
CA GLY A 121 -4.34 2.74 -8.73
C GLY A 121 -4.05 2.07 -10.06
N MET A 122 -3.47 0.86 -10.03
CA MET A 122 -3.22 0.07 -11.24
C MET A 122 -4.51 -0.33 -11.95
N TYR A 123 -5.56 -0.71 -11.21
CA TYR A 123 -6.87 -0.99 -11.80
C TYR A 123 -7.44 0.23 -12.53
N PHE A 124 -7.44 1.42 -11.90
CA PHE A 124 -7.94 2.63 -12.53
C PHE A 124 -7.12 3.01 -13.77
N LEU A 125 -5.81 2.93 -13.70
CA LEU A 125 -4.93 3.21 -14.82
C LEU A 125 -5.18 2.26 -16.00
N ALA A 126 -5.15 0.95 -15.72
CA ALA A 126 -5.36 -0.08 -16.74
C ALA A 126 -6.76 0.00 -17.35
N SER A 127 -7.80 0.23 -16.54
CA SER A 127 -9.17 0.36 -17.03
C SER A 127 -9.34 1.59 -17.94
N ARG A 128 -8.64 2.69 -17.63
CA ARG A 128 -8.64 3.91 -18.44
C ARG A 128 -7.96 3.71 -19.80
N TRP A 129 -6.85 2.96 -19.83
CA TRP A 129 -6.06 2.77 -21.04
C TRP A 129 -6.62 1.68 -21.96
N THR A 130 -7.09 0.57 -21.40
CA THR A 130 -7.52 -0.59 -22.18
C THR A 130 -9.03 -0.61 -22.45
N GLY A 131 -9.83 0.14 -21.70
CA GLY A 131 -11.29 0.06 -21.73
C GLY A 131 -11.84 -1.29 -21.24
N HIS A 132 -11.00 -2.21 -20.75
CA HIS A 132 -11.36 -3.57 -20.40
C HIS A 132 -11.24 -3.83 -18.89
N ARG A 133 -12.38 -3.83 -18.19
CA ARG A 133 -12.41 -3.90 -16.70
C ARG A 133 -11.87 -5.20 -16.12
N PHE A 134 -12.10 -6.33 -16.77
CA PHE A 134 -11.55 -7.61 -16.32
C PHE A 134 -10.02 -7.63 -16.39
N GLY A 135 -9.44 -7.22 -17.52
CA GLY A 135 -7.99 -7.11 -17.66
C GLY A 135 -7.38 -6.12 -16.66
N ALA A 136 -8.07 -5.00 -16.39
CA ALA A 136 -7.67 -4.05 -15.37
C ALA A 136 -7.68 -4.66 -13.95
N ALA A 137 -8.69 -5.48 -13.64
CA ALA A 137 -8.77 -6.18 -12.35
C ALA A 137 -7.62 -7.17 -12.18
N VAL A 138 -7.31 -7.96 -13.20
CA VAL A 138 -6.13 -8.86 -13.21
C VAL A 138 -4.85 -8.06 -13.00
N GLY A 139 -4.66 -6.97 -13.73
CA GLY A 139 -3.49 -6.08 -13.57
C GLY A 139 -3.38 -5.49 -12.18
N GLY A 140 -4.50 -5.05 -11.58
CA GLY A 140 -4.54 -4.53 -10.21
C GLY A 140 -4.14 -5.56 -9.16
N VAL A 141 -4.65 -6.79 -9.27
CA VAL A 141 -4.27 -7.90 -8.36
C VAL A 141 -2.81 -8.30 -8.58
N ALA A 142 -2.38 -8.44 -9.84
CA ALA A 142 -0.98 -8.77 -10.16
C ALA A 142 -0.01 -7.72 -9.62
N TYR A 143 -0.37 -6.44 -9.69
CA TYR A 143 0.44 -5.36 -9.12
C TYR A 143 0.48 -5.43 -7.59
N ALA A 144 -0.66 -5.64 -6.93
CA ALA A 144 -0.73 -5.72 -5.48
C ALA A 144 0.10 -6.90 -4.93
N PHE A 145 0.01 -8.08 -5.55
CA PHE A 145 0.67 -9.29 -5.06
C PHE A 145 1.95 -9.68 -5.79
N GLY A 146 2.32 -8.96 -6.85
CA GLY A 146 3.49 -9.26 -7.69
C GLY A 146 4.84 -9.01 -7.02
N HIS A 147 4.86 -8.34 -5.86
CA HIS A 147 6.06 -8.12 -5.06
C HIS A 147 6.22 -9.23 -4.01
N ASP A 148 6.55 -10.40 -4.45
CA ASP A 148 6.68 -11.66 -3.72
C ASP A 148 7.63 -11.70 -2.47
N PRO A 149 8.48 -10.71 -2.14
CA PRO A 149 9.26 -10.77 -0.91
C PRO A 149 8.42 -10.76 0.37
N LEU A 150 7.20 -10.20 0.32
CA LEU A 150 6.31 -10.15 1.49
C LEU A 150 5.66 -11.52 1.76
N LEU A 151 5.43 -12.34 0.74
CA LEU A 151 4.81 -13.66 0.87
C LEU A 151 5.78 -14.75 1.34
N ARG A 152 7.10 -14.59 1.12
CA ARG A 152 8.11 -15.62 1.45
C ARG A 152 8.60 -15.64 2.90
N ASN A 153 8.31 -14.64 3.69
CA ASN A 153 8.95 -14.45 5.00
C ASN A 153 8.05 -14.70 6.21
N PHE A 154 6.92 -15.37 6.02
CA PHE A 154 6.06 -15.85 7.11
C PHE A 154 6.41 -17.28 7.52
N ARG A 155 7.70 -17.55 7.89
CA ARG A 155 8.10 -18.78 8.57
C ARG A 155 9.17 -18.49 9.59
#